data_b8f7edc30530f62383f3bf1d39d57ed7
#
_entry.id   b8f7edc30530f62383f3bf1d39d57ed7
#
_cell.length_a   1.000
_cell.length_b   1.000
_cell.length_c   1.000
_cell.angle_alpha   90.00
_cell.angle_beta   90.00
_cell.angle_gamma   90.00
#
_symmetry.space_group_name_H-M   'P 1'
#
loop_
_entity.id
_entity.type
_entity.pdbx_description
1 polymer ?
#
loop_
_entity_poly.entity_id
_entity_poly.type
_entity_poly.pdbx_seq_one_letter_code
_entity_poly.pdbx_strand_id
1 'polypeptide(L)'
;MTKFTKNSILLFALAATAPSAHALNPILRDYSSVRAEGMGDVRYSTGLFEENLYANPARSTDNGETLLQLPQISVEASGATFGVVSSLLKSSSGLNAFANNVGKPLSARVQIVLPGIYVNHFITSKWSFGAAITTTAQTISEVSQSGAIDPTTFVAVGPVVNLARRFLDDDRLSVGVNAHVEERANSQSLFSLEQFIGGESISQVKNGGSGLGYDFDLGTTYKPHWALGGFKYELSFAVNNIMGGKYDNIKDHTVTGFDDDPFQSNRAYNVGISGLHDHFWFFKSVLLAVEMTDMGNNPDGSIYKCAHFGGEVRWKILIARAGVSQGYATGGLGVDLKFIQINVSTYAEELGLNPGVMEDRRYAAQIGIQI
;
A
#
# COMPACT_ATOMS: atom_id res chain seq x y z
N MET A 1 3.21 -35.32 52.31
CA MET A 1 2.68 -35.19 50.93
C MET A 1 2.22 -33.75 50.78
N THR A 2 2.96 -33.01 50.46
CA THR A 2 3.59 -32.06 49.56
C THR A 2 2.62 -31.03 48.95
N LYS A 3 2.75 -29.78 49.46
CA LYS A 3 2.09 -28.56 49.00
C LYS A 3 2.52 -28.09 47.57
N PHE A 4 3.13 -29.01 46.79
CA PHE A 4 3.75 -28.67 45.50
C PHE A 4 2.81 -28.70 44.28
N THR A 5 1.61 -29.27 44.43
CA THR A 5 0.73 -29.53 43.27
C THR A 5 -0.22 -28.38 42.89
N LYS A 6 -0.55 -27.46 43.79
CA LYS A 6 -1.49 -26.36 43.45
C LYS A 6 -0.82 -25.17 42.73
N ASN A 7 0.42 -24.85 43.07
CA ASN A 7 1.13 -23.74 42.45
C ASN A 7 1.66 -24.08 41.06
N SER A 8 1.97 -25.36 40.80
CA SER A 8 2.39 -25.81 39.47
C SER A 8 1.26 -25.80 38.44
N ILE A 9 0.02 -26.08 38.88
CA ILE A 9 -1.16 -26.02 38.00
C ILE A 9 -1.54 -24.56 37.70
N LEU A 10 -1.34 -23.64 38.63
CA LEU A 10 -1.60 -22.22 38.41
C LEU A 10 -0.57 -21.59 37.45
N LEU A 11 0.71 -21.97 37.53
CA LEU A 11 1.72 -21.54 36.52
C LEU A 11 1.46 -22.11 35.12
N PHE A 12 0.98 -23.35 35.02
CA PHE A 12 0.64 -23.94 33.73
C PHE A 12 -0.63 -23.33 33.15
N ALA A 13 -1.60 -22.96 33.98
CA ALA A 13 -2.81 -22.26 33.53
C ALA A 13 -2.53 -20.81 33.10
N LEU A 14 -1.56 -20.10 33.74
CA LEU A 14 -1.11 -18.78 33.29
C LEU A 14 -0.27 -18.85 32.01
N ALA A 15 0.49 -19.93 31.79
CA ALA A 15 1.26 -20.12 30.55
C ALA A 15 0.34 -20.47 29.35
N ALA A 16 -0.84 -21.05 29.60
CA ALA A 16 -1.81 -21.36 28.54
C ALA A 16 -2.68 -20.16 28.10
N THR A 17 -2.60 -19.04 28.84
CA THR A 17 -3.28 -17.78 28.48
C THR A 17 -2.31 -16.68 28.01
N ALA A 18 -1.06 -17.02 27.77
CA ALA A 18 -0.18 -16.09 27.04
C ALA A 18 -0.80 -15.88 25.66
N PRO A 19 -1.21 -14.67 25.29
CA PRO A 19 -1.60 -14.42 23.92
C PRO A 19 -0.46 -14.87 23.04
N SER A 20 -0.74 -15.73 22.09
CA SER A 20 0.21 -16.12 21.05
C SER A 20 0.80 -14.80 20.52
N ALA A 21 2.12 -14.68 20.48
CA ALA A 21 2.75 -13.59 19.76
C ALA A 21 2.25 -13.72 18.31
N HIS A 22 1.35 -12.85 17.91
CA HIS A 22 0.84 -12.83 16.54
C HIS A 22 1.99 -12.29 15.70
N ALA A 23 2.53 -13.14 14.83
CA ALA A 23 3.44 -12.65 13.80
C ALA A 23 2.68 -11.63 12.96
N LEU A 24 3.26 -10.44 12.75
CA LEU A 24 2.70 -9.44 11.85
C LEU A 24 2.75 -9.99 10.42
N ASN A 25 1.61 -9.98 9.73
CA ASN A 25 1.48 -10.44 8.36
C ASN A 25 0.98 -9.30 7.45
N PRO A 26 1.78 -8.23 7.26
CA PRO A 26 1.41 -7.13 6.39
C PRO A 26 1.45 -7.57 4.92
N ILE A 27 0.55 -7.02 4.12
CA ILE A 27 0.68 -7.08 2.66
C ILE A 27 1.67 -5.98 2.26
N LEU A 28 2.90 -6.37 1.92
CA LEU A 28 3.92 -5.42 1.45
C LEU A 28 3.60 -5.00 0.02
N ARG A 29 3.70 -3.71 -0.25
CA ARG A 29 3.41 -3.12 -1.55
C ARG A 29 4.50 -2.12 -1.93
N ASP A 30 4.93 -2.19 -3.18
CA ASP A 30 5.94 -1.28 -3.73
C ASP A 30 5.40 0.14 -3.89
N TYR A 31 4.09 0.27 -4.06
CA TYR A 31 3.39 1.55 -4.11
C TYR A 31 2.00 1.46 -3.47
N SER A 32 1.62 2.52 -2.76
CA SER A 32 0.30 2.70 -2.16
C SER A 32 -0.21 4.12 -2.46
N SER A 33 -1.46 4.23 -2.86
CA SER A 33 -2.06 5.52 -3.24
C SER A 33 -2.89 6.09 -2.10
N VAL A 34 -2.52 7.27 -1.60
CA VAL A 34 -3.31 8.00 -0.59
C VAL A 34 -4.74 8.25 -1.06
N ARG A 35 -4.92 8.46 -2.38
CA ARG A 35 -6.25 8.57 -2.99
C ARG A 35 -7.04 7.26 -2.86
N ALA A 36 -6.45 6.14 -3.28
CA ALA A 36 -7.10 4.83 -3.25
C ALA A 36 -7.39 4.37 -1.82
N GLU A 37 -6.44 4.55 -0.90
CA GLU A 37 -6.59 4.23 0.53
C GLU A 37 -7.80 4.94 1.15
N GLY A 38 -7.98 6.23 0.86
CA GLY A 38 -9.15 6.98 1.31
C GLY A 38 -10.47 6.51 0.71
N MET A 39 -10.40 5.73 -0.37
CA MET A 39 -11.52 5.19 -1.14
C MET A 39 -11.63 3.66 -1.00
N GLY A 40 -11.28 3.09 0.16
CA GLY A 40 -11.36 1.64 0.38
C GLY A 40 -10.26 0.84 -0.32
N ASP A 41 -9.18 1.48 -0.75
CA ASP A 41 -8.06 0.91 -1.53
C ASP A 41 -8.48 0.32 -2.89
N VAL A 42 -9.57 0.83 -3.47
CA VAL A 42 -9.97 0.48 -4.85
C VAL A 42 -9.10 1.25 -5.84
N ARG A 43 -8.31 0.55 -6.66
CA ARG A 43 -7.30 1.12 -7.57
C ARG A 43 -7.20 0.41 -8.91
N TYR A 44 -7.62 -0.85 -9.01
CA TYR A 44 -7.50 -1.64 -10.25
C TYR A 44 -8.54 -1.26 -11.30
N SER A 45 -9.70 -0.77 -10.87
CA SER A 45 -10.77 -0.27 -11.75
C SER A 45 -10.94 1.26 -11.71
N THR A 46 -10.14 1.96 -10.90
CA THR A 46 -10.27 3.41 -10.69
C THR A 46 -8.97 4.18 -10.81
N GLY A 47 -7.82 3.50 -10.90
CA GLY A 47 -6.49 4.08 -10.88
C GLY A 47 -6.26 5.15 -11.95
N LEU A 48 -5.43 6.13 -11.61
CA LEU A 48 -5.01 7.24 -12.45
C LEU A 48 -3.48 7.36 -12.43
N PHE A 49 -2.87 7.75 -13.55
CA PHE A 49 -1.45 8.07 -13.70
C PHE A 49 -0.52 7.05 -13.03
N GLU A 50 0.18 7.46 -11.96
CA GLU A 50 1.14 6.64 -11.22
C GLU A 50 0.51 5.39 -10.58
N GLU A 51 -0.76 5.46 -10.20
CA GLU A 51 -1.47 4.30 -9.65
C GLU A 51 -1.51 3.14 -10.66
N ASN A 52 -1.64 3.46 -11.97
CA ASN A 52 -1.70 2.47 -13.03
C ASN A 52 -0.37 1.75 -13.27
N LEU A 53 0.76 2.33 -12.84
CA LEU A 53 2.07 1.71 -12.90
C LEU A 53 2.23 0.53 -11.93
N TYR A 54 1.37 0.47 -10.90
CA TYR A 54 1.43 -0.56 -9.84
C TYR A 54 0.09 -1.29 -9.63
N ALA A 55 -0.97 -0.87 -10.34
CA ALA A 55 -2.26 -1.52 -10.26
C ALA A 55 -2.63 -2.16 -11.61
N ASN A 56 -3.44 -1.48 -12.42
CA ASN A 56 -3.89 -2.02 -13.70
C ASN A 56 -3.28 -1.23 -14.87
N PRO A 57 -2.29 -1.80 -15.58
CA PRO A 57 -1.63 -1.08 -16.68
C PRO A 57 -2.56 -0.66 -17.82
N ALA A 58 -3.66 -1.36 -18.05
CA ALA A 58 -4.61 -1.02 -19.10
C ALA A 58 -5.32 0.32 -18.86
N ARG A 59 -5.47 0.71 -17.60
CA ARG A 59 -6.13 1.96 -17.21
C ARG A 59 -5.38 3.22 -17.65
N SER A 60 -4.10 3.13 -17.97
CA SER A 60 -3.34 4.26 -18.49
C SER A 60 -3.95 4.85 -19.77
N THR A 61 -4.72 4.06 -20.53
CA THR A 61 -5.48 4.57 -21.68
C THR A 61 -6.60 5.54 -21.30
N ASP A 62 -7.03 5.53 -20.03
CA ASP A 62 -8.09 6.39 -19.50
C ASP A 62 -7.55 7.68 -18.86
N ASN A 63 -6.24 7.85 -18.77
CA ASN A 63 -5.63 9.12 -18.44
C ASN A 63 -6.05 10.16 -19.49
N GLY A 64 -6.82 11.15 -19.07
CA GLY A 64 -7.46 12.08 -20.01
C GLY A 64 -6.48 13.00 -20.74
N GLU A 65 -5.29 13.23 -20.16
CA GLU A 65 -4.32 14.22 -20.63
C GLU A 65 -2.89 13.65 -20.59
N THR A 66 -2.01 14.25 -21.36
CA THR A 66 -0.57 14.06 -21.18
C THR A 66 -0.14 14.86 -19.95
N LEU A 67 0.54 14.21 -19.06
CA LEU A 67 0.94 14.77 -17.77
C LEU A 67 2.43 14.56 -17.54
N LEU A 68 3.13 15.61 -17.16
CA LEU A 68 4.43 15.56 -16.53
C LEU A 68 4.24 15.77 -15.03
N GLN A 69 4.46 14.73 -14.26
CA GLN A 69 4.41 14.77 -12.81
C GLN A 69 5.81 15.06 -12.27
N LEU A 70 5.98 16.19 -11.62
CA LEU A 70 7.16 16.50 -10.81
C LEU A 70 7.11 15.68 -9.51
N PRO A 71 8.12 15.76 -8.62
CA PRO A 71 8.11 14.93 -7.43
C PRO A 71 6.79 14.96 -6.68
N GLN A 72 6.22 13.76 -6.48
CA GLN A 72 5.09 13.53 -5.61
C GLN A 72 5.60 12.86 -4.35
N ILE A 73 5.23 13.39 -3.21
CA ILE A 73 5.65 12.87 -1.91
C ILE A 73 4.40 12.46 -1.14
N SER A 74 4.42 11.26 -0.59
CA SER A 74 3.42 10.80 0.38
C SER A 74 4.08 10.34 1.66
N VAL A 75 3.42 10.62 2.77
CA VAL A 75 3.82 10.20 4.11
C VAL A 75 2.62 9.60 4.81
N GLU A 76 2.84 8.53 5.53
CA GLU A 76 1.82 7.93 6.37
C GLU A 76 2.40 7.43 7.68
N ALA A 77 1.56 7.39 8.71
CA ALA A 77 1.91 6.79 9.99
C ALA A 77 0.66 6.30 10.73
N SER A 78 0.82 5.29 11.58
CA SER A 78 -0.23 4.86 12.50
C SER A 78 -0.47 5.88 13.62
N GLY A 79 -1.67 5.84 14.20
CA GLY A 79 -1.99 6.69 15.35
C GLY A 79 -1.06 6.46 16.55
N ALA A 80 -0.62 5.23 16.75
CA ALA A 80 0.35 4.89 17.78
C ALA A 80 1.73 5.48 17.50
N THR A 81 2.19 5.48 16.23
CA THR A 81 3.44 6.12 15.82
C THR A 81 3.41 7.62 16.10
N PHE A 82 2.31 8.31 15.76
CA PHE A 82 2.15 9.73 16.12
C PHE A 82 2.19 9.95 17.63
N GLY A 83 1.59 9.06 18.42
CA GLY A 83 1.64 9.08 19.88
C GLY A 83 3.07 8.98 20.42
N VAL A 84 3.86 8.04 19.90
CA VAL A 84 5.27 7.85 20.26
C VAL A 84 6.10 9.09 19.89
N VAL A 85 6.04 9.53 18.64
CA VAL A 85 6.80 10.69 18.15
C VAL A 85 6.45 11.96 18.94
N SER A 86 5.15 12.23 19.18
CA SER A 86 4.72 13.40 19.93
C SER A 86 5.19 13.37 21.39
N SER A 87 5.24 12.18 22.00
CA SER A 87 5.72 11.99 23.37
C SER A 87 7.24 12.19 23.45
N LEU A 88 7.99 11.69 22.48
CA LEU A 88 9.44 11.90 22.39
C LEU A 88 9.80 13.38 22.21
N LEU A 89 9.01 14.12 21.45
CA LEU A 89 9.22 15.56 21.24
C LEU A 89 8.86 16.41 22.48
N LYS A 90 7.93 15.95 23.31
CA LYS A 90 7.43 16.70 24.48
C LYS A 90 8.09 16.32 25.79
N SER A 91 8.63 15.13 25.92
CA SER A 91 9.06 14.54 27.16
C SER A 91 10.43 13.88 27.05
N SER A 92 11.19 13.96 28.11
CA SER A 92 12.49 13.33 28.24
C SER A 92 12.43 11.81 28.48
N SER A 93 11.27 11.18 28.64
CA SER A 93 11.17 9.74 28.89
C SER A 93 10.61 8.99 27.69
N GLY A 94 11.47 8.51 26.80
CA GLY A 94 11.12 7.62 25.69
C GLY A 94 10.40 6.36 26.15
N LEU A 95 10.68 5.88 27.36
CA LEU A 95 10.08 4.68 27.94
C LEU A 95 8.54 4.79 28.05
N ASN A 96 8.04 5.91 28.53
CA ASN A 96 6.60 6.12 28.67
C ASN A 96 5.89 6.22 27.30
N ALA A 97 6.58 6.72 26.28
CA ALA A 97 6.04 6.80 24.94
C ALA A 97 5.75 5.41 24.35
N PHE A 98 6.65 4.46 24.55
CA PHE A 98 6.47 3.08 24.11
C PHE A 98 5.54 2.30 25.02
N ALA A 99 5.65 2.44 26.34
CA ALA A 99 4.80 1.74 27.32
C ALA A 99 3.30 1.98 27.10
N ASN A 100 2.91 3.20 26.71
CA ASN A 100 1.52 3.56 26.40
C ASN A 100 1.00 2.96 25.07
N ASN A 101 1.89 2.38 24.27
CA ASN A 101 1.55 1.82 22.96
C ASN A 101 1.89 0.32 22.83
N VAL A 102 2.11 -0.36 23.96
CA VAL A 102 2.27 -1.82 24.00
C VAL A 102 1.05 -2.51 23.39
N GLY A 103 1.29 -3.48 22.52
CA GLY A 103 0.28 -4.23 21.79
C GLY A 103 -0.38 -3.47 20.64
N LYS A 104 0.14 -2.29 20.28
CA LYS A 104 -0.34 -1.52 19.13
C LYS A 104 0.69 -1.51 18.01
N PRO A 105 0.25 -1.64 16.75
CA PRO A 105 1.14 -1.49 15.61
C PRO A 105 1.73 -0.07 15.51
N LEU A 106 3.04 -0.01 15.29
CA LEU A 106 3.79 1.21 14.99
C LEU A 106 4.21 1.15 13.53
N SER A 107 3.52 1.84 12.66
CA SER A 107 3.83 1.85 11.24
C SER A 107 4.09 3.26 10.72
N ALA A 108 5.02 3.35 9.78
CA ALA A 108 5.32 4.55 9.03
C ALA A 108 5.72 4.17 7.60
N ARG A 109 5.31 4.99 6.61
CA ARG A 109 5.70 4.86 5.21
C ARG A 109 6.00 6.23 4.63
N VAL A 110 7.04 6.30 3.82
CA VAL A 110 7.35 7.45 2.96
C VAL A 110 7.49 6.94 1.54
N GLN A 111 6.83 7.60 0.61
CA GLN A 111 6.94 7.27 -0.81
C GLN A 111 7.22 8.54 -1.61
N ILE A 112 8.06 8.40 -2.61
CA ILE A 112 8.42 9.47 -3.54
C ILE A 112 8.28 8.92 -4.95
N VAL A 113 7.47 9.58 -5.78
CA VAL A 113 7.44 9.36 -7.23
C VAL A 113 8.26 10.48 -7.85
N LEU A 114 9.40 10.12 -8.44
CA LEU A 114 10.30 11.02 -9.16
C LEU A 114 9.98 10.97 -10.64
N PRO A 115 10.30 12.03 -11.42
CA PRO A 115 9.38 12.58 -12.41
C PRO A 115 8.65 11.50 -13.19
N GLY A 116 7.31 11.54 -13.09
CA GLY A 116 6.44 10.66 -13.87
C GLY A 116 6.08 11.34 -15.18
N ILE A 117 6.16 10.60 -16.29
CA ILE A 117 5.71 11.03 -17.61
C ILE A 117 4.57 10.12 -18.03
N TYR A 118 3.43 10.70 -18.32
CA TYR A 118 2.23 9.97 -18.76
C TYR A 118 1.75 10.59 -20.06
N VAL A 119 1.87 9.84 -21.14
CA VAL A 119 1.53 10.30 -22.50
C VAL A 119 0.34 9.53 -22.99
N ASN A 120 -0.78 10.23 -23.14
CA ASN A 120 -1.92 9.69 -23.86
C ASN A 120 -1.72 9.99 -25.38
N HIS A 121 -2.17 9.08 -26.25
CA HIS A 121 -1.96 9.17 -27.70
C HIS A 121 -0.48 9.11 -28.11
N PHE A 122 0.30 8.21 -27.50
CA PHE A 122 1.76 8.13 -27.65
C PHE A 122 2.21 7.86 -29.09
N ILE A 123 1.66 6.85 -29.76
CA ILE A 123 1.95 6.52 -31.17
C ILE A 123 0.73 6.88 -32.05
N THR A 124 -0.43 6.50 -31.60
CA THR A 124 -1.73 6.80 -32.20
C THR A 124 -2.72 7.16 -31.11
N SER A 125 -3.93 7.58 -31.47
CA SER A 125 -5.01 7.83 -30.52
C SER A 125 -5.37 6.66 -29.60
N LYS A 126 -4.92 5.45 -29.95
CA LYS A 126 -5.22 4.22 -29.21
C LYS A 126 -4.14 3.80 -28.19
N TRP A 127 -2.94 4.38 -28.25
CA TRP A 127 -1.82 4.00 -27.39
C TRP A 127 -1.60 5.01 -26.27
N SER A 128 -1.26 4.51 -25.10
CA SER A 128 -0.76 5.31 -23.97
C SER A 128 0.56 4.75 -23.47
N PHE A 129 1.38 5.64 -22.95
CA PHE A 129 2.68 5.35 -22.36
C PHE A 129 2.79 6.03 -21.00
N GLY A 130 3.42 5.36 -20.03
CA GLY A 130 3.75 5.92 -18.74
C GLY A 130 5.13 5.48 -18.29
N ALA A 131 5.84 6.33 -17.57
CA ALA A 131 7.09 5.96 -16.93
C ALA A 131 7.31 6.81 -15.69
N ALA A 132 7.84 6.21 -14.63
CA ALA A 132 8.23 6.91 -13.41
C ALA A 132 9.35 6.16 -12.70
N ILE A 133 10.04 6.83 -11.78
CA ILE A 133 10.90 6.19 -10.78
C ILE A 133 10.19 6.35 -9.44
N THR A 134 10.05 5.26 -8.71
CA THR A 134 9.42 5.28 -7.39
C THR A 134 10.38 4.84 -6.32
N THR A 135 10.21 5.40 -5.15
CA THR A 135 10.93 5.01 -3.95
C THR A 135 9.93 4.85 -2.82
N THR A 136 9.93 3.71 -2.18
CA THR A 136 9.10 3.40 -1.01
C THR A 136 10.01 2.99 0.14
N ALA A 137 9.81 3.59 1.30
CA ALA A 137 10.41 3.16 2.55
C ALA A 137 9.30 2.97 3.58
N GLN A 138 9.18 1.78 4.15
CA GLN A 138 8.15 1.41 5.10
C GLN A 138 8.75 0.71 6.29
N THR A 139 8.24 0.98 7.48
CA THR A 139 8.51 0.19 8.69
C THR A 139 7.21 -0.14 9.39
N ILE A 140 7.13 -1.36 9.88
CA ILE A 140 6.01 -1.85 10.69
C ILE A 140 6.63 -2.56 11.87
N SER A 141 6.19 -2.24 13.08
CA SER A 141 6.64 -2.90 14.30
C SER A 141 5.52 -3.01 15.32
N GLU A 142 5.71 -3.86 16.30
CA GLU A 142 4.86 -3.94 17.49
C GLU A 142 5.75 -3.93 18.73
N VAL A 143 5.30 -3.25 19.77
CA VAL A 143 5.91 -3.35 21.09
C VAL A 143 5.16 -4.42 21.87
N SER A 144 5.78 -5.57 22.08
CA SER A 144 5.18 -6.67 22.83
C SER A 144 5.07 -6.35 24.32
N GLN A 145 4.25 -7.11 25.05
CA GLN A 145 4.12 -6.99 26.50
C GLN A 145 5.43 -7.32 27.25
N SER A 146 6.33 -8.08 26.63
CA SER A 146 7.66 -8.36 27.17
C SER A 146 8.65 -7.20 26.99
N GLY A 147 8.26 -6.14 26.31
CA GLY A 147 9.14 -5.04 25.92
C GLY A 147 10.03 -5.35 24.71
N ALA A 148 9.77 -6.42 23.99
CA ALA A 148 10.43 -6.68 22.71
C ALA A 148 9.79 -5.84 21.61
N ILE A 149 10.61 -5.31 20.71
CA ILE A 149 10.21 -4.56 19.51
C ILE A 149 10.70 -5.36 18.30
N ASP A 150 9.78 -5.70 17.41
CA ASP A 150 10.07 -6.45 16.16
C ASP A 150 9.77 -5.58 14.95
N PRO A 151 10.70 -4.70 14.51
CA PRO A 151 10.51 -3.91 13.32
C PRO A 151 10.80 -4.73 12.06
N THR A 152 9.85 -4.74 11.15
CA THR A 152 10.02 -5.11 9.75
C THR A 152 10.17 -3.84 8.94
N THR A 153 11.34 -3.65 8.33
CA THR A 153 11.62 -2.52 7.44
C THR A 153 11.73 -3.00 6.00
N PHE A 154 11.16 -2.24 5.11
CA PHE A 154 11.15 -2.50 3.68
C PHE A 154 11.48 -1.22 2.93
N VAL A 155 12.39 -1.33 1.96
CA VAL A 155 12.77 -0.25 1.04
C VAL A 155 12.77 -0.81 -0.37
N ALA A 156 12.14 -0.07 -1.29
CA ALA A 156 12.11 -0.41 -2.69
C ALA A 156 12.36 0.84 -3.52
N VAL A 157 13.19 0.73 -4.56
CA VAL A 157 13.47 1.82 -5.49
C VAL A 157 13.68 1.29 -6.89
N GLY A 158 13.04 1.91 -7.87
CA GLY A 158 13.26 1.51 -9.25
C GLY A 158 12.39 2.22 -10.27
N PRO A 159 12.77 2.14 -11.56
CA PRO A 159 11.97 2.59 -12.66
C PRO A 159 10.85 1.59 -12.98
N VAL A 160 9.72 2.16 -13.38
CA VAL A 160 8.58 1.43 -13.94
C VAL A 160 8.15 2.08 -15.24
N VAL A 161 7.81 1.25 -16.23
CA VAL A 161 7.36 1.67 -17.55
C VAL A 161 6.06 0.97 -17.87
N ASN A 162 5.11 1.72 -18.40
CA ASN A 162 3.80 1.26 -18.83
C ASN A 162 3.60 1.46 -20.32
N LEU A 163 2.97 0.49 -20.94
CA LEU A 163 2.47 0.60 -22.31
C LEU A 163 1.08 -0.03 -22.37
N ALA A 164 0.09 0.71 -22.89
CA ALA A 164 -1.26 0.19 -23.05
C ALA A 164 -1.89 0.61 -24.36
N ARG A 165 -2.87 -0.17 -24.81
CA ARG A 165 -3.57 0.06 -26.07
C ARG A 165 -5.04 -0.24 -25.95
N ARG A 166 -5.85 0.59 -26.63
CA ARG A 166 -7.28 0.36 -26.87
C ARG A 166 -7.49 -0.54 -28.08
N PHE A 167 -8.41 -1.47 -27.93
CA PHE A 167 -8.84 -2.40 -28.96
C PHE A 167 -10.35 -2.25 -29.20
N LEU A 168 -10.83 -2.92 -30.23
CA LEU A 168 -12.18 -2.81 -30.81
C LEU A 168 -12.40 -1.44 -31.48
N ASP A 169 -13.41 -1.37 -32.34
CA ASP A 169 -13.66 -0.15 -33.12
C ASP A 169 -14.18 1.00 -32.26
N ASP A 170 -14.78 0.69 -31.15
CA ASP A 170 -15.34 1.64 -30.17
C ASP A 170 -14.47 1.85 -28.92
N ASP A 171 -13.21 1.42 -28.95
CA ASP A 171 -12.21 1.63 -27.93
C ASP A 171 -12.59 1.13 -26.52
N ARG A 172 -13.45 0.10 -26.44
CA ARG A 172 -13.99 -0.41 -25.17
C ARG A 172 -13.11 -1.42 -24.46
N LEU A 173 -12.25 -2.09 -25.15
CA LEU A 173 -11.29 -3.03 -24.56
C LEU A 173 -9.91 -2.37 -24.52
N SER A 174 -9.32 -2.29 -23.35
CA SER A 174 -7.92 -1.88 -23.22
C SER A 174 -7.09 -3.04 -22.65
N VAL A 175 -5.87 -3.15 -23.13
CA VAL A 175 -4.87 -4.09 -22.60
C VAL A 175 -3.58 -3.30 -22.37
N GLY A 176 -2.92 -3.58 -21.26
CA GLY A 176 -1.68 -2.90 -20.89
C GLY A 176 -0.70 -3.83 -20.19
N VAL A 177 0.56 -3.43 -20.24
CA VAL A 177 1.69 -4.11 -19.59
C VAL A 177 2.50 -3.07 -18.84
N ASN A 178 2.90 -3.39 -17.62
CA ASN A 178 3.98 -2.72 -16.90
C ASN A 178 5.24 -3.59 -16.95
N ALA A 179 6.39 -2.96 -16.98
CA ALA A 179 7.68 -3.57 -16.73
C ALA A 179 8.38 -2.74 -15.65
N HIS A 180 8.82 -3.38 -14.60
CA HIS A 180 9.53 -2.71 -13.51
C HIS A 180 10.84 -3.43 -13.20
N VAL A 181 11.85 -2.63 -12.87
CA VAL A 181 13.13 -3.06 -12.33
C VAL A 181 13.29 -2.38 -10.99
N GLU A 182 13.55 -3.14 -9.95
CA GLU A 182 13.53 -2.62 -8.60
C GLU A 182 14.69 -3.19 -7.78
N GLU A 183 15.40 -2.31 -7.11
CA GLU A 183 16.27 -2.68 -6.00
C GLU A 183 15.44 -2.68 -4.72
N ARG A 184 15.47 -3.80 -4.03
CA ARG A 184 14.71 -4.02 -2.80
C ARG A 184 15.65 -4.35 -1.66
N ALA A 185 15.37 -3.78 -0.49
CA ALA A 185 16.03 -4.16 0.74
C ALA A 185 14.98 -4.32 1.84
N ASN A 186 15.16 -5.32 2.67
CA ASN A 186 14.35 -5.50 3.88
C ASN A 186 15.19 -5.96 5.05
N SER A 187 14.73 -5.63 6.24
CA SER A 187 15.30 -6.15 7.47
C SER A 187 14.20 -6.51 8.44
N GLN A 188 14.43 -7.56 9.20
CA GLN A 188 13.64 -7.91 10.36
C GLN A 188 14.57 -8.10 11.54
N SER A 189 14.25 -7.48 12.66
CA SER A 189 15.13 -7.45 13.83
C SER A 189 14.30 -7.48 15.08
N LEU A 190 14.82 -8.16 16.09
CA LEU A 190 14.21 -8.19 17.40
C LEU A 190 15.09 -7.40 18.37
N PHE A 191 14.54 -6.35 18.98
CA PHE A 191 15.20 -5.54 19.99
C PHE A 191 14.45 -5.60 21.30
N SER A 192 15.18 -5.44 22.42
CA SER A 192 14.52 -5.07 23.66
C SER A 192 14.30 -3.56 23.72
N LEU A 193 13.21 -3.14 24.37
CA LEU A 193 12.96 -1.71 24.63
C LEU A 193 14.13 -1.07 25.39
N GLU A 194 14.81 -1.82 26.27
CA GLU A 194 15.98 -1.37 27.01
C GLU A 194 17.16 -1.06 26.09
N GLN A 195 17.46 -1.91 25.11
CA GLN A 195 18.50 -1.68 24.10
C GLN A 195 18.20 -0.45 23.27
N PHE A 196 16.95 -0.29 22.84
CA PHE A 196 16.51 0.87 22.04
C PHE A 196 16.70 2.19 22.82
N ILE A 197 16.33 2.23 24.11
CA ILE A 197 16.45 3.42 24.97
C ILE A 197 17.90 3.67 25.36
N GLY A 198 18.71 2.60 25.52
CA GLY A 198 20.14 2.69 25.82
C GLY A 198 20.97 3.28 24.69
N GLY A 199 20.35 3.53 23.51
CA GLY A 199 21.04 4.09 22.34
C GLY A 199 21.98 3.11 21.68
N GLU A 200 21.78 1.80 21.89
CA GLU A 200 22.51 0.78 21.13
C GLU A 200 22.22 0.93 19.64
N SER A 201 23.28 0.91 18.86
CA SER A 201 23.21 1.17 17.44
C SER A 201 22.36 0.11 16.72
N ILE A 202 21.34 0.54 16.00
CA ILE A 202 20.53 -0.29 15.08
C ILE A 202 21.41 -0.95 13.99
N SER A 203 22.67 -0.50 13.84
CA SER A 203 23.66 -1.06 12.91
C SER A 203 24.05 -2.52 13.17
N GLN A 204 23.56 -3.14 14.24
CA GLN A 204 23.74 -4.58 14.51
C GLN A 204 22.62 -5.46 13.94
N VAL A 205 21.73 -4.90 13.10
CA VAL A 205 20.73 -5.67 12.36
C VAL A 205 21.44 -6.62 11.40
N LYS A 206 21.56 -7.89 11.81
CA LYS A 206 22.24 -8.93 11.02
C LYS A 206 21.31 -9.70 10.08
N ASN A 207 20.01 -9.53 10.23
CA ASN A 207 19.00 -10.25 9.47
C ASN A 207 18.34 -9.32 8.47
N GLY A 208 18.83 -9.28 7.27
CA GLY A 208 18.25 -8.50 6.20
C GLY A 208 18.65 -9.05 4.84
N GLY A 209 17.81 -8.81 3.87
CA GLY A 209 18.05 -9.16 2.47
C GLY A 209 18.07 -7.91 1.61
N SER A 210 18.87 -7.94 0.56
CA SER A 210 18.84 -6.94 -0.50
C SER A 210 19.10 -7.55 -1.85
N GLY A 211 18.47 -7.05 -2.89
CA GLY A 211 18.62 -7.60 -4.23
C GLY A 211 17.97 -6.75 -5.29
N LEU A 212 18.34 -7.02 -6.53
CA LEU A 212 17.75 -6.46 -7.72
C LEU A 212 16.83 -7.47 -8.36
N GLY A 213 15.64 -7.05 -8.75
CA GLY A 213 14.68 -7.86 -9.47
C GLY A 213 14.04 -7.11 -10.62
N TYR A 214 13.36 -7.86 -11.48
CA TYR A 214 12.50 -7.30 -12.51
C TYR A 214 11.24 -8.15 -12.61
N ASP A 215 10.13 -7.51 -12.90
CA ASP A 215 8.85 -8.20 -13.08
C ASP A 215 7.97 -7.47 -14.10
N PHE A 216 6.86 -8.10 -14.44
CA PHE A 216 5.87 -7.58 -15.37
C PHE A 216 4.48 -7.71 -14.79
N ASP A 217 3.63 -6.74 -15.12
CA ASP A 217 2.21 -6.78 -14.84
C ASP A 217 1.43 -6.81 -16.16
N LEU A 218 0.31 -7.49 -16.15
CA LEU A 218 -0.64 -7.51 -17.26
C LEU A 218 -1.99 -7.03 -16.76
N GLY A 219 -2.62 -6.15 -17.50
CA GLY A 219 -3.95 -5.66 -17.19
C GLY A 219 -4.87 -5.57 -18.37
N THR A 220 -6.15 -5.63 -18.10
CA THR A 220 -7.20 -5.39 -19.07
C THR A 220 -8.37 -4.64 -18.45
N THR A 221 -9.03 -3.81 -19.23
CA THR A 221 -10.29 -3.17 -18.88
C THR A 221 -11.29 -3.34 -20.01
N TYR A 222 -12.55 -3.48 -19.64
CA TYR A 222 -13.65 -3.56 -20.61
C TYR A 222 -14.80 -2.64 -20.18
N LYS A 223 -15.25 -1.78 -21.09
CA LYS A 223 -16.36 -0.84 -20.91
C LYS A 223 -17.60 -1.36 -21.65
N PRO A 224 -18.57 -1.96 -20.96
CA PRO A 224 -19.79 -2.46 -21.60
C PRO A 224 -20.65 -1.32 -22.16
N HIS A 225 -21.49 -1.62 -23.14
CA HIS A 225 -22.42 -0.65 -23.75
C HIS A 225 -23.55 -0.20 -22.81
N TRP A 226 -23.87 -1.02 -21.81
CA TRP A 226 -24.97 -0.73 -20.91
C TRP A 226 -24.56 0.28 -19.84
N ALA A 227 -25.48 1.15 -19.52
CA ALA A 227 -25.41 2.07 -18.41
C ALA A 227 -26.68 1.87 -17.56
N LEU A 228 -26.54 1.85 -16.25
CA LEU A 228 -27.64 1.75 -15.32
C LEU A 228 -27.65 2.97 -14.41
N GLY A 229 -28.78 3.67 -14.34
CA GLY A 229 -28.89 4.86 -13.49
C GLY A 229 -27.96 6.00 -13.89
N GLY A 230 -27.51 6.06 -15.15
CA GLY A 230 -26.55 7.05 -15.63
C GLY A 230 -25.09 6.72 -15.36
N PHE A 231 -24.79 5.63 -14.65
CA PHE A 231 -23.43 5.16 -14.44
C PHE A 231 -22.90 4.42 -15.67
N LYS A 232 -21.70 4.78 -16.09
CA LYS A 232 -20.88 4.08 -17.07
C LYS A 232 -20.00 3.09 -16.33
N TYR A 233 -20.10 1.82 -16.67
CA TYR A 233 -19.36 0.76 -15.96
C TYR A 233 -18.06 0.41 -16.66
N GLU A 234 -17.11 -0.07 -15.86
CA GLU A 234 -15.86 -0.65 -16.32
C GLU A 234 -15.58 -1.92 -15.51
N LEU A 235 -15.23 -2.99 -16.21
CA LEU A 235 -14.73 -4.23 -15.66
C LEU A 235 -13.21 -4.24 -15.80
N SER A 236 -12.51 -4.62 -14.74
CA SER A 236 -11.06 -4.62 -14.68
C SER A 236 -10.53 -5.95 -14.20
N PHE A 237 -9.45 -6.40 -14.84
CA PHE A 237 -8.66 -7.54 -14.41
C PHE A 237 -7.18 -7.21 -14.55
N ALA A 238 -6.39 -7.58 -13.53
CA ALA A 238 -4.94 -7.43 -13.59
C ALA A 238 -4.24 -8.60 -12.89
N VAL A 239 -3.06 -8.93 -13.40
CA VAL A 239 -2.13 -9.84 -12.77
C VAL A 239 -0.82 -9.08 -12.57
N ASN A 240 -0.44 -8.89 -11.32
CA ASN A 240 0.83 -8.25 -10.96
C ASN A 240 1.87 -9.30 -10.57
N ASN A 241 3.13 -8.96 -10.75
CA ASN A 241 4.27 -9.82 -10.46
C ASN A 241 4.18 -11.18 -11.19
N ILE A 242 4.02 -11.17 -12.50
CA ILE A 242 3.80 -12.38 -13.32
C ILE A 242 4.94 -13.38 -13.16
N MET A 243 6.18 -12.89 -13.02
CA MET A 243 7.37 -13.73 -12.81
C MET A 243 7.54 -14.19 -11.35
N GLY A 244 6.72 -13.64 -10.41
CA GLY A 244 6.73 -14.00 -9.00
C GLY A 244 7.75 -13.21 -8.19
N GLY A 245 8.10 -11.99 -8.65
CA GLY A 245 8.86 -11.00 -7.90
C GLY A 245 10.14 -11.53 -7.27
N LYS A 246 10.97 -12.20 -8.06
CA LYS A 246 12.25 -12.71 -7.59
C LYS A 246 13.30 -11.62 -7.61
N TYR A 247 13.98 -11.48 -6.50
CA TYR A 247 15.07 -10.52 -6.31
C TYR A 247 16.32 -11.30 -5.95
N ASP A 248 17.37 -11.12 -6.76
CA ASP A 248 18.65 -11.80 -6.54
C ASP A 248 19.62 -10.85 -5.82
N ASN A 249 20.30 -11.35 -4.80
CA ASN A 249 21.35 -10.59 -4.12
C ASN A 249 22.53 -10.35 -5.08
N ILE A 250 22.83 -9.07 -5.32
CA ILE A 250 23.98 -8.64 -6.10
C ILE A 250 25.05 -8.16 -5.13
N LYS A 251 25.99 -9.03 -4.80
CA LYS A 251 27.00 -8.87 -3.73
C LYS A 251 27.79 -7.55 -3.71
N ASP A 252 27.83 -6.80 -4.79
CA ASP A 252 28.65 -5.58 -4.90
C ASP A 252 27.82 -4.29 -5.10
N HIS A 253 26.49 -4.34 -5.09
CA HIS A 253 25.63 -3.20 -5.44
C HIS A 253 24.46 -2.96 -4.46
N THR A 254 24.59 -3.43 -3.24
CA THR A 254 23.51 -3.25 -2.27
C THR A 254 23.66 -1.97 -1.49
N VAL A 255 22.63 -1.15 -1.47
CA VAL A 255 22.55 0.07 -0.66
C VAL A 255 22.74 -0.23 0.83
N THR A 256 22.47 -1.47 1.27
CA THR A 256 22.42 -1.86 2.68
C THR A 256 23.51 -2.84 3.10
N GLY A 257 24.18 -3.52 2.17
CA GLY A 257 25.22 -4.53 2.49
C GLY A 257 24.70 -5.79 3.19
N PHE A 258 23.43 -6.16 2.98
CA PHE A 258 22.88 -7.42 3.47
C PHE A 258 23.26 -8.58 2.52
N ASP A 259 23.51 -9.75 3.11
CA ASP A 259 23.99 -10.94 2.36
C ASP A 259 22.86 -11.87 1.90
N ASP A 260 21.66 -11.75 2.44
CA ASP A 260 20.50 -12.59 2.10
C ASP A 260 19.64 -11.97 0.98
N ASP A 261 18.82 -12.81 0.34
CA ASP A 261 17.80 -12.35 -0.62
C ASP A 261 16.67 -11.59 0.10
N PRO A 262 16.14 -10.52 -0.51
CA PRO A 262 15.04 -9.78 0.10
C PRO A 262 13.72 -10.53 -0.02
N PHE A 263 12.68 -10.02 0.69
CA PHE A 263 11.32 -10.53 0.57
C PHE A 263 10.86 -10.50 -0.88
N GLN A 264 10.31 -11.61 -1.33
CA GLN A 264 9.77 -11.75 -2.68
C GLN A 264 8.31 -11.31 -2.71
N SER A 265 7.88 -10.75 -3.83
CA SER A 265 6.47 -10.45 -4.08
C SER A 265 5.82 -11.61 -4.82
N ASN A 266 4.75 -12.17 -4.23
CA ASN A 266 4.02 -13.21 -4.92
C ASN A 266 3.18 -12.63 -6.06
N ARG A 267 2.80 -13.49 -7.01
CA ARG A 267 1.85 -13.13 -8.05
C ARG A 267 0.51 -12.77 -7.45
N ALA A 268 -0.03 -11.61 -7.82
CA ALA A 268 -1.32 -11.12 -7.34
C ALA A 268 -2.34 -11.05 -8.48
N TYR A 269 -3.52 -11.62 -8.24
CA TYR A 269 -4.66 -11.54 -9.15
C TYR A 269 -5.67 -10.54 -8.61
N ASN A 270 -6.15 -9.66 -9.49
CA ASN A 270 -7.00 -8.55 -9.11
C ASN A 270 -8.16 -8.43 -10.07
N VAL A 271 -9.37 -8.28 -9.54
CA VAL A 271 -10.59 -8.07 -10.33
C VAL A 271 -11.39 -6.94 -9.73
N GLY A 272 -12.04 -6.17 -10.58
CA GLY A 272 -12.85 -5.05 -10.10
C GLY A 272 -13.93 -4.64 -11.08
N ILE A 273 -14.90 -3.96 -10.55
CA ILE A 273 -15.92 -3.24 -11.29
C ILE A 273 -16.03 -1.83 -10.73
N SER A 274 -16.04 -0.85 -11.61
CA SER A 274 -16.32 0.53 -11.23
C SER A 274 -17.47 1.09 -12.06
N GLY A 275 -18.11 2.11 -11.53
CA GLY A 275 -19.16 2.88 -12.20
C GLY A 275 -18.91 4.37 -12.01
N LEU A 276 -18.83 5.09 -13.11
CA LEU A 276 -18.66 6.54 -13.14
C LEU A 276 -19.93 7.22 -13.64
N HIS A 277 -20.46 8.14 -12.84
CA HIS A 277 -21.53 9.04 -13.26
C HIS A 277 -20.97 10.45 -13.43
N ASP A 278 -20.97 10.94 -14.66
CA ASP A 278 -20.61 12.32 -14.96
C ASP A 278 -21.79 13.25 -14.63
N HIS A 279 -21.50 14.37 -13.95
CA HIS A 279 -22.51 15.40 -13.62
C HIS A 279 -23.70 14.86 -12.81
N PHE A 280 -23.42 14.17 -11.70
CA PHE A 280 -24.46 13.70 -10.80
C PHE A 280 -24.93 14.85 -9.90
N TRP A 281 -26.16 15.35 -10.17
CA TRP A 281 -26.75 16.46 -9.44
C TRP A 281 -25.86 17.73 -9.51
N PHE A 282 -25.34 18.22 -8.36
CA PHE A 282 -24.40 19.35 -8.30
C PHE A 282 -22.92 18.91 -8.28
N PHE A 283 -22.66 17.62 -8.26
CA PHE A 283 -21.30 17.08 -8.31
C PHE A 283 -20.79 17.00 -9.76
N LYS A 284 -19.50 17.25 -9.94
CA LYS A 284 -18.83 17.08 -11.22
C LYS A 284 -18.82 15.61 -11.65
N SER A 285 -18.59 14.71 -10.70
CA SER A 285 -18.64 13.27 -10.91
C SER A 285 -18.84 12.51 -9.60
N VAL A 286 -19.40 11.30 -9.73
CA VAL A 286 -19.48 10.28 -8.66
C VAL A 286 -18.91 9.00 -9.21
N LEU A 287 -17.94 8.43 -8.53
CA LEU A 287 -17.30 7.16 -8.86
C LEU A 287 -17.58 6.18 -7.72
N LEU A 288 -17.97 4.96 -8.06
CA LEU A 288 -18.14 3.85 -7.12
C LEU A 288 -17.36 2.64 -7.65
N ALA A 289 -16.77 1.86 -6.76
CA ALA A 289 -16.04 0.65 -7.15
C ALA A 289 -16.11 -0.45 -6.10
N VAL A 290 -16.01 -1.69 -6.59
CA VAL A 290 -15.87 -2.90 -5.79
C VAL A 290 -14.74 -3.71 -6.39
N GLU A 291 -13.79 -4.14 -5.58
CA GLU A 291 -12.62 -4.89 -6.03
C GLU A 291 -12.31 -6.06 -5.11
N MET A 292 -11.72 -7.09 -5.68
CA MET A 292 -11.01 -8.16 -4.99
C MET A 292 -9.55 -8.09 -5.43
N THR A 293 -8.65 -7.78 -4.51
CA THR A 293 -7.24 -7.49 -4.84
C THR A 293 -6.28 -8.36 -4.05
N ASP A 294 -5.04 -8.41 -4.49
CA ASP A 294 -3.95 -9.14 -3.82
C ASP A 294 -4.23 -10.65 -3.61
N MET A 295 -5.12 -11.23 -4.42
CA MET A 295 -5.37 -12.67 -4.39
C MET A 295 -4.11 -13.41 -4.88
N GLY A 296 -3.55 -14.29 -4.02
CA GLY A 296 -2.28 -14.97 -4.26
C GLY A 296 -1.07 -14.28 -3.63
N ASN A 297 -1.15 -12.98 -3.33
CA ASN A 297 -0.11 -12.24 -2.58
C ASN A 297 -0.53 -11.95 -1.12
N ASN A 298 -1.59 -12.57 -0.66
CA ASN A 298 -2.05 -12.46 0.72
C ASN A 298 -1.43 -13.62 1.52
N PRO A 299 -0.49 -13.38 2.44
CA PRO A 299 0.22 -14.43 3.15
C PRO A 299 -0.69 -15.33 3.98
N ASP A 300 -1.83 -14.83 4.41
CA ASP A 300 -2.76 -15.56 5.27
C ASP A 300 -3.84 -16.31 4.49
N GLY A 301 -3.98 -16.05 3.19
CA GLY A 301 -5.03 -16.61 2.35
C GLY A 301 -6.46 -16.15 2.70
N SER A 302 -6.61 -15.16 3.60
CA SER A 302 -7.93 -14.65 4.00
C SER A 302 -8.57 -13.84 2.88
N ILE A 303 -9.68 -14.32 2.34
CA ILE A 303 -10.44 -13.65 1.28
C ILE A 303 -10.97 -12.27 1.73
N TYR A 304 -11.23 -12.11 3.02
CA TYR A 304 -11.74 -10.83 3.55
C TYR A 304 -10.71 -9.70 3.46
N LYS A 305 -9.41 -10.03 3.53
CA LYS A 305 -8.33 -9.03 3.33
C LYS A 305 -8.23 -8.56 1.88
N CYS A 306 -8.81 -9.31 0.94
CA CYS A 306 -8.81 -8.98 -0.47
C CYS A 306 -10.02 -8.12 -0.90
N ALA A 307 -11.03 -7.94 -0.03
CA ALA A 307 -12.28 -7.28 -0.39
C ALA A 307 -12.23 -5.76 -0.13
N HIS A 308 -12.52 -5.00 -1.16
CA HIS A 308 -12.45 -3.54 -1.18
C HIS A 308 -13.71 -2.94 -1.79
N PHE A 309 -14.23 -1.91 -1.16
CA PHE A 309 -15.38 -1.14 -1.67
C PHE A 309 -15.16 0.34 -1.39
N GLY A 310 -15.46 1.20 -2.35
CA GLY A 310 -15.36 2.62 -2.12
C GLY A 310 -15.91 3.49 -3.20
N GLY A 311 -15.83 4.80 -2.93
CA GLY A 311 -16.31 5.80 -3.85
C GLY A 311 -15.65 7.17 -3.65
N GLU A 312 -15.70 7.95 -4.70
CA GLU A 312 -15.17 9.30 -4.80
C GLU A 312 -16.25 10.24 -5.34
N VAL A 313 -16.39 11.39 -4.72
CA VAL A 313 -17.27 12.47 -5.18
C VAL A 313 -16.44 13.71 -5.42
N ARG A 314 -16.55 14.28 -6.63
CA ARG A 314 -15.85 15.52 -7.01
C ARG A 314 -16.82 16.71 -7.06
N TRP A 315 -16.45 17.77 -6.33
CA TRP A 315 -17.16 19.03 -6.37
C TRP A 315 -16.17 20.17 -6.63
N LYS A 316 -16.18 20.67 -7.88
CA LYS A 316 -15.18 21.64 -8.33
C LYS A 316 -13.76 21.12 -8.12
N ILE A 317 -12.99 21.77 -7.25
CA ILE A 317 -11.63 21.39 -6.88
C ILE A 317 -11.57 20.47 -5.67
N LEU A 318 -12.68 20.28 -4.96
CA LEU A 318 -12.74 19.46 -3.76
C LEU A 318 -13.16 18.03 -4.11
N ILE A 319 -12.55 17.09 -3.43
CA ILE A 319 -12.81 15.66 -3.60
C ILE A 319 -13.04 15.07 -2.22
N ALA A 320 -14.12 14.30 -2.08
CA ALA A 320 -14.38 13.52 -0.88
C ALA A 320 -14.43 12.03 -1.22
N ARG A 321 -13.90 11.20 -0.35
CA ARG A 321 -13.78 9.75 -0.54
C ARG A 321 -14.22 9.02 0.71
N ALA A 322 -14.83 7.87 0.52
CA ALA A 322 -15.18 6.96 1.60
C ALA A 322 -15.17 5.51 1.08
N GLY A 323 -14.91 4.57 1.95
CA GLY A 323 -14.88 3.16 1.57
C GLY A 323 -14.72 2.22 2.75
N VAL A 324 -14.52 0.96 2.39
CA VAL A 324 -14.21 -0.13 3.31
C VAL A 324 -13.09 -0.96 2.68
N SER A 325 -12.01 -1.17 3.41
CA SER A 325 -10.87 -2.00 3.02
C SER A 325 -10.60 -3.02 4.12
N GLN A 326 -10.48 -4.30 3.78
CA GLN A 326 -10.17 -5.37 4.73
C GLN A 326 -11.11 -5.41 5.96
N GLY A 327 -12.37 -4.94 5.79
CA GLY A 327 -13.36 -4.86 6.86
C GLY A 327 -13.36 -3.54 7.65
N TYR A 328 -12.43 -2.62 7.39
CA TYR A 328 -12.32 -1.34 8.08
C TYR A 328 -12.82 -0.17 7.24
N ALA A 329 -13.49 0.78 7.90
CA ALA A 329 -13.92 2.02 7.25
C ALA A 329 -12.71 2.90 6.89
N THR A 330 -12.77 3.51 5.71
CA THR A 330 -11.78 4.44 5.20
C THR A 330 -12.41 5.76 4.83
N GLY A 331 -11.62 6.83 4.80
CA GLY A 331 -12.07 8.13 4.37
C GLY A 331 -10.94 8.99 3.85
N GLY A 332 -11.24 9.90 2.96
CA GLY A 332 -10.22 10.77 2.39
C GLY A 332 -10.80 12.10 1.86
N LEU A 333 -9.95 13.09 1.81
CA LEU A 333 -10.22 14.37 1.18
C LEU A 333 -9.12 14.71 0.19
N GLY A 334 -9.48 15.38 -0.87
CA GLY A 334 -8.53 15.85 -1.88
C GLY A 334 -8.83 17.26 -2.33
N VAL A 335 -7.79 17.96 -2.74
CA VAL A 335 -7.86 19.25 -3.43
C VAL A 335 -7.07 19.12 -4.71
N ASP A 336 -7.75 19.34 -5.83
CA ASP A 336 -7.18 19.25 -7.18
C ASP A 336 -7.12 20.66 -7.77
N LEU A 337 -5.95 21.26 -7.65
CA LEU A 337 -5.59 22.52 -8.31
C LEU A 337 -4.87 22.19 -9.61
N LYS A 338 -4.92 23.08 -10.58
CA LYS A 338 -4.36 22.84 -11.91
C LYS A 338 -2.92 22.30 -11.93
N PHE A 339 -2.09 22.71 -10.97
CA PHE A 339 -0.66 22.35 -10.89
C PHE A 339 -0.29 21.62 -9.60
N ILE A 340 -1.19 21.55 -8.63
CA ILE A 340 -0.92 20.96 -7.32
C ILE A 340 -2.10 20.08 -6.93
N GLN A 341 -1.79 18.86 -6.56
CA GLN A 341 -2.76 17.92 -6.00
C GLN A 341 -2.37 17.61 -4.56
N ILE A 342 -3.34 17.71 -3.66
CA ILE A 342 -3.17 17.37 -2.25
C ILE A 342 -4.22 16.35 -1.89
N ASN A 343 -3.81 15.25 -1.28
CA ASN A 343 -4.69 14.21 -0.78
C ASN A 343 -4.36 13.92 0.69
N VAL A 344 -5.40 13.66 1.47
CA VAL A 344 -5.27 13.12 2.83
C VAL A 344 -6.23 11.97 2.99
N SER A 345 -5.83 10.94 3.72
CA SER A 345 -6.67 9.78 3.98
C SER A 345 -6.48 9.23 5.39
N THR A 346 -7.48 8.49 5.84
CA THR A 346 -7.38 7.57 6.96
C THR A 346 -7.96 6.23 6.54
N TYR A 347 -7.24 5.19 6.85
CA TYR A 347 -7.57 3.81 6.52
C TYR A 347 -6.98 2.87 7.57
N ALA A 348 -7.29 1.59 7.51
CA ALA A 348 -6.63 0.61 8.36
C ALA A 348 -6.24 -0.62 7.55
N GLU A 349 -5.11 -1.21 7.92
CA GLU A 349 -4.65 -2.51 7.46
C GLU A 349 -4.83 -3.55 8.57
N GLU A 350 -5.23 -4.76 8.20
CA GLU A 350 -5.27 -5.88 9.10
C GLU A 350 -3.90 -6.56 9.13
N LEU A 351 -3.21 -6.50 10.24
CA LEU A 351 -1.91 -7.15 10.45
C LEU A 351 -2.02 -8.56 11.03
N GLY A 352 -3.21 -8.95 11.51
CA GLY A 352 -3.51 -10.29 11.97
C GLY A 352 -4.02 -11.21 10.84
N LEU A 353 -4.38 -12.44 11.21
CA LEU A 353 -4.85 -13.45 10.26
C LEU A 353 -6.26 -13.16 9.69
N ASN A 354 -7.11 -12.54 10.47
CA ASN A 354 -8.50 -12.25 10.11
C ASN A 354 -8.87 -10.81 10.44
N PRO A 355 -9.83 -10.20 9.72
CA PRO A 355 -10.31 -8.87 10.01
C PRO A 355 -10.77 -8.71 11.46
N GLY A 356 -10.35 -7.63 12.12
CA GLY A 356 -10.68 -7.30 13.51
C GLY A 356 -9.74 -7.90 14.56
N VAL A 357 -8.67 -8.56 14.16
CA VAL A 357 -7.68 -9.14 15.10
C VAL A 357 -6.62 -8.11 15.46
N MET A 358 -6.02 -7.43 14.47
CA MET A 358 -4.97 -6.44 14.70
C MET A 358 -5.09 -5.27 13.72
N GLU A 359 -5.92 -4.31 14.09
CA GLU A 359 -6.12 -3.09 13.30
C GLU A 359 -4.90 -2.17 13.38
N ASP A 360 -4.33 -1.83 12.24
CA ASP A 360 -3.32 -0.78 12.08
C ASP A 360 -3.93 0.44 11.41
N ARG A 361 -4.52 1.33 12.21
CA ARG A 361 -5.16 2.58 11.74
C ARG A 361 -4.10 3.59 11.37
N ARG A 362 -4.05 3.99 10.09
CA ARG A 362 -3.07 4.92 9.52
C ARG A 362 -3.72 6.21 9.05
N TYR A 363 -2.90 7.24 9.00
CA TYR A 363 -3.21 8.54 8.44
C TYR A 363 -2.14 8.85 7.40
N ALA A 364 -2.58 9.21 6.21
CA ALA A 364 -1.69 9.49 5.09
C ALA A 364 -1.95 10.87 4.51
N ALA A 365 -0.90 11.49 4.00
CA ALA A 365 -0.95 12.74 3.29
C ALA A 365 -0.02 12.69 2.07
N GLN A 366 -0.47 13.29 0.96
CA GLN A 366 0.24 13.33 -0.31
C GLN A 366 0.18 14.72 -0.90
N ILE A 367 1.29 15.16 -1.44
CA ILE A 367 1.38 16.35 -2.28
C ILE A 367 2.10 16.00 -3.57
N GLY A 368 1.51 16.38 -4.70
CA GLY A 368 2.08 16.22 -6.03
C GLY A 368 2.01 17.51 -6.82
N ILE A 369 3.02 17.75 -7.65
CA ILE A 369 3.06 18.85 -8.61
C ILE A 369 2.95 18.25 -10.00
N GLN A 370 2.06 18.80 -10.84
CA GLN A 370 1.77 18.28 -12.17
C GLN A 370 1.71 19.44 -13.18
N ILE A 371 2.18 19.18 -14.41
CA ILE A 371 2.24 20.16 -15.51
C ILE A 371 1.69 19.50 -16.79
#